data_d8e3f1b52a1c4c48570aaa69fad9ba28
#
_entry.id   d8e3f1b52a1c4c48570aaa69fad9ba28
#
_cell.length_a   1.000
_cell.length_b   1.000
_cell.length_c   1.000
_cell.angle_alpha   90.00
_cell.angle_beta   90.00
_cell.angle_gamma   90.00
#
_symmetry.space_group_name_H-M   'P 1'
#
loop_
_entity.id
_entity.type
_entity.pdbx_description
1 polymer ?
#
loop_
_entity_poly.entity_id
_entity_poly.type
_entity_poly.pdbx_seq_one_letter_code
_entity_poly.pdbx_strand_id
1 'polypeptide(L)'
;VGLIWLSPVFGAVAYAIFGVNRIRSRATQLRGGRARILHELAPAMPTAERLDQEIGPAQAPLRSLATLVGDVTDRPLVDGNAIEPLAGGDEAYPLMLAAIDSATRTIGLASYIFDNDPTGRLFADALGRAARRGVEVRVLVDGIGSSYTFPPITGVLAAKGVRVERFLPTSVPIYFPYANLRNHRKILVVDGAVGFTGGLNIREGCWLEHRPRYPVRDTHFRLRGPIVAQLLEVFTEDWGFAAEEPLDGPAWEPDLHPAGTMLARGIRYGPDDPDIGRIKLVLVGAITAAQKSVRIMTPYFLPDDAICQALGVAALRGVEVDIVLPQQNNLALVGWASTAMLWQVLGRGCRVWMSPPPFEHTKLMVVDAAWAMFGSGNWDDRSMRLNFEFNVETYDRGLAAALDGRIVEVLGRSRARTLADVDARSLPVRLRDGVARLFSPYL
;
A
#
# COMPACT_ATOMS: atom_id res chain seq x y z
N VAL A 1 11.99 -13.37 -21.45
CA VAL A 1 12.34 -13.44 -22.88
C VAL A 1 13.68 -14.15 -23.05
N GLY A 2 14.77 -13.76 -22.36
CA GLY A 2 16.09 -14.41 -22.50
C GLY A 2 16.10 -15.93 -22.24
N LEU A 3 15.32 -16.39 -21.24
CA LEU A 3 15.19 -17.82 -20.94
C LEU A 3 14.51 -18.61 -22.08
N ILE A 4 13.57 -17.99 -22.80
CA ILE A 4 12.89 -18.60 -23.96
C ILE A 4 13.88 -18.78 -25.10
N TRP A 5 14.82 -17.85 -25.28
CA TRP A 5 15.84 -17.96 -26.32
C TRP A 5 16.91 -19.03 -26.03
N LEU A 6 17.31 -19.14 -24.74
CA LEU A 6 18.35 -20.10 -24.30
C LEU A 6 17.80 -21.50 -24.06
N SER A 7 16.52 -21.65 -23.76
CA SER A 7 15.84 -22.93 -23.51
C SER A 7 14.35 -22.80 -23.86
N PRO A 8 13.97 -22.96 -25.16
CA PRO A 8 12.63 -22.63 -25.65
C PRO A 8 11.50 -23.35 -24.91
N VAL A 9 11.66 -24.65 -24.63
CA VAL A 9 10.63 -25.45 -23.93
C VAL A 9 10.52 -25.02 -22.45
N PHE A 10 11.66 -24.95 -21.76
CA PHE A 10 11.69 -24.54 -20.34
C PHE A 10 11.28 -23.07 -20.18
N GLY A 11 11.74 -22.20 -21.08
CA GLY A 11 11.36 -20.78 -21.10
C GLY A 11 9.90 -20.56 -21.43
N ALA A 12 9.31 -21.34 -22.34
CA ALA A 12 7.88 -21.28 -22.66
C ALA A 12 7.02 -21.78 -21.51
N VAL A 13 7.42 -22.86 -20.82
CA VAL A 13 6.76 -23.36 -19.61
C VAL A 13 6.88 -22.34 -18.47
N ALA A 14 8.07 -21.79 -18.23
CA ALA A 14 8.28 -20.74 -17.25
C ALA A 14 7.46 -19.49 -17.57
N TYR A 15 7.36 -19.08 -18.84
CA TYR A 15 6.51 -17.97 -19.26
C TYR A 15 5.01 -18.28 -19.10
N ALA A 16 4.58 -19.51 -19.37
CA ALA A 16 3.20 -19.93 -19.16
C ALA A 16 2.81 -19.94 -17.67
N ILE A 17 3.77 -20.26 -16.78
CA ILE A 17 3.57 -20.32 -15.31
C ILE A 17 3.72 -18.93 -14.66
N PHE A 18 4.70 -18.13 -15.12
CA PHE A 18 5.07 -16.86 -14.48
C PHE A 18 4.71 -15.61 -15.31
N GLY A 19 4.17 -15.77 -16.51
CA GLY A 19 3.89 -14.66 -17.42
C GLY A 19 2.64 -13.87 -17.04
N VAL A 20 2.81 -12.59 -16.77
CA VAL A 20 1.80 -11.64 -16.25
C VAL A 20 0.61 -11.38 -17.20
N ASN A 21 0.74 -11.68 -18.52
CA ASN A 21 -0.21 -11.23 -19.55
C ASN A 21 -1.61 -11.88 -19.55
N ARG A 22 -1.82 -13.02 -18.88
CA ARG A 22 -3.10 -13.74 -18.92
C ARG A 22 -4.19 -13.16 -17.99
N ILE A 23 -3.79 -12.45 -16.95
CA ILE A 23 -4.72 -11.91 -15.94
C ILE A 23 -5.39 -10.66 -16.42
N ARG A 24 -4.66 -9.88 -17.21
CA ARG A 24 -5.15 -8.62 -17.80
C ARG A 24 -6.51 -8.80 -18.50
N SER A 25 -6.67 -9.87 -19.25
CA SER A 25 -7.92 -10.15 -20.01
C SER A 25 -9.12 -10.44 -19.11
N ARG A 26 -8.93 -11.15 -17.98
CA ARG A 26 -10.03 -11.53 -17.08
C ARG A 26 -10.44 -10.38 -16.17
N ALA A 27 -9.48 -9.62 -15.65
CA ALA A 27 -9.74 -8.46 -14.81
C ALA A 27 -10.44 -7.34 -15.60
N THR A 28 -10.06 -7.13 -16.88
CA THR A 28 -10.68 -6.15 -17.77
C THR A 28 -12.14 -6.53 -18.11
N GLN A 29 -12.43 -7.83 -18.26
CA GLN A 29 -13.81 -8.29 -18.54
C GLN A 29 -14.76 -8.11 -17.35
N LEU A 30 -14.27 -8.18 -16.12
CA LEU A 30 -15.08 -8.01 -14.90
C LEU A 30 -15.29 -6.53 -14.53
N ARG A 31 -14.54 -5.61 -15.12
CA ARG A 31 -14.64 -4.14 -14.89
C ARG A 31 -15.75 -3.43 -15.65
N GLY A 32 -16.43 -4.10 -16.55
CA GLY A 32 -17.44 -3.49 -17.44
C GLY A 32 -18.69 -3.00 -16.72
N GLY A 33 -18.60 -2.02 -15.78
CA GLY A 33 -19.79 -1.47 -15.19
C GLY A 33 -19.68 -0.35 -14.16
N ARG A 34 -18.48 0.21 -13.86
CA ARG A 34 -18.33 1.04 -12.65
C ARG A 34 -17.72 2.44 -12.81
N ALA A 35 -17.98 3.13 -13.89
CA ALA A 35 -17.82 4.59 -13.97
C ALA A 35 -18.77 5.38 -13.04
N ARG A 36 -19.66 4.67 -12.29
CA ARG A 36 -20.78 5.28 -11.56
C ARG A 36 -20.34 6.09 -10.34
N ILE A 37 -19.42 5.54 -9.51
CA ILE A 37 -18.99 6.21 -8.26
C ILE A 37 -18.17 7.48 -8.55
N LEU A 38 -17.36 7.50 -9.59
CA LEU A 38 -16.59 8.69 -9.97
C LEU A 38 -17.49 9.87 -10.36
N HIS A 39 -18.66 9.60 -10.94
CA HIS A 39 -19.63 10.66 -11.28
C HIS A 39 -20.32 11.23 -10.04
N GLU A 40 -20.53 10.41 -9.01
CA GLU A 40 -21.11 10.82 -7.73
C GLU A 40 -20.14 11.70 -6.90
N LEU A 41 -18.83 11.57 -7.13
CA LEU A 41 -17.79 12.38 -6.47
C LEU A 41 -17.61 13.78 -7.06
N ALA A 42 -18.21 14.10 -8.19
CA ALA A 42 -18.07 15.40 -8.84
C ALA A 42 -18.35 16.60 -7.90
N PRO A 43 -19.35 16.57 -7.00
CA PRO A 43 -19.59 17.66 -6.05
C PRO A 43 -18.49 17.89 -5.03
N ALA A 44 -17.66 16.87 -4.75
CA ALA A 44 -16.56 16.94 -3.80
C ALA A 44 -15.21 17.30 -4.46
N MET A 45 -15.18 17.58 -5.76
CA MET A 45 -13.95 17.99 -6.44
C MET A 45 -13.58 19.42 -6.07
N PRO A 46 -12.31 19.67 -5.65
CA PRO A 46 -11.88 21.02 -5.33
C PRO A 46 -11.80 21.89 -6.59
N THR A 47 -12.02 23.20 -6.43
CA THR A 47 -11.65 24.17 -7.44
C THR A 47 -10.13 24.32 -7.54
N ALA A 48 -9.64 24.88 -8.66
CA ALA A 48 -8.20 25.19 -8.80
C ALA A 48 -7.74 26.15 -7.70
N GLU A 49 -8.58 27.14 -7.35
CA GLU A 49 -8.30 28.08 -6.26
C GLU A 49 -8.18 27.40 -4.89
N ARG A 50 -9.01 26.38 -4.62
CA ARG A 50 -8.94 25.63 -3.36
C ARG A 50 -7.66 24.83 -3.25
N LEU A 51 -7.22 24.19 -4.35
CA LEU A 51 -5.91 23.52 -4.39
C LEU A 51 -4.77 24.52 -4.19
N ASP A 52 -4.85 25.70 -4.86
CA ASP A 52 -3.84 26.74 -4.74
C ASP A 52 -3.72 27.31 -3.33
N GLN A 53 -4.84 27.49 -2.63
CA GLN A 53 -4.87 27.91 -1.23
C GLN A 53 -4.14 26.89 -0.34
N GLU A 54 -4.37 25.60 -0.59
CA GLU A 54 -3.77 24.52 0.21
C GLU A 54 -2.27 24.41 -0.03
N ILE A 55 -1.83 24.30 -1.30
CA ILE A 55 -0.42 24.13 -1.60
C ILE A 55 0.38 25.44 -1.46
N GLY A 56 -0.27 26.58 -1.68
CA GLY A 56 0.33 27.93 -1.66
C GLY A 56 1.32 28.18 -2.82
N PRO A 57 1.69 29.44 -3.04
CA PRO A 57 2.46 29.86 -4.23
C PRO A 57 3.88 29.28 -4.28
N ALA A 58 4.50 29.00 -3.12
CA ALA A 58 5.83 28.42 -3.03
C ALA A 58 5.90 26.95 -3.50
N GLN A 59 4.75 26.30 -3.65
CA GLN A 59 4.63 24.87 -3.99
C GLN A 59 3.94 24.67 -5.36
N ALA A 60 4.09 25.61 -6.29
CA ALA A 60 3.50 25.52 -7.63
C ALA A 60 3.77 24.19 -8.38
N PRO A 61 4.94 23.49 -8.23
CA PRO A 61 5.15 22.17 -8.82
C PRO A 61 4.16 21.09 -8.34
N LEU A 62 3.61 21.20 -7.13
CA LEU A 62 2.60 20.26 -6.62
C LEU A 62 1.26 20.37 -7.36
N ARG A 63 0.95 21.52 -8.00
CA ARG A 63 -0.20 21.64 -8.90
C ARG A 63 -0.05 20.75 -10.13
N SER A 64 1.14 20.78 -10.74
CA SER A 64 1.45 19.90 -11.86
C SER A 64 1.41 18.43 -11.47
N LEU A 65 1.82 18.10 -10.23
CA LEU A 65 1.70 16.78 -9.68
C LEU A 65 0.23 16.37 -9.54
N ALA A 66 -0.64 17.24 -9.01
CA ALA A 66 -2.07 16.96 -8.86
C ALA A 66 -2.75 16.67 -10.21
N THR A 67 -2.38 17.40 -11.27
CA THR A 67 -2.82 17.15 -12.64
C THR A 67 -2.30 15.81 -13.14
N LEU A 68 -0.99 15.56 -13.04
CA LEU A 68 -0.37 14.31 -13.46
C LEU A 68 -1.04 13.10 -12.79
N VAL A 69 -1.23 13.15 -11.47
CA VAL A 69 -1.84 12.02 -10.74
C VAL A 69 -3.31 11.85 -11.14
N GLY A 70 -4.04 12.95 -11.43
CA GLY A 70 -5.40 12.90 -12.00
C GLY A 70 -5.44 12.14 -13.32
N ASP A 71 -4.62 12.54 -14.26
CA ASP A 71 -4.54 11.95 -15.60
C ASP A 71 -4.09 10.48 -15.57
N VAL A 72 -3.10 10.19 -14.72
CA VAL A 72 -2.54 8.84 -14.59
C VAL A 72 -3.52 7.88 -13.91
N THR A 73 -4.23 8.32 -12.86
CA THR A 73 -5.09 7.45 -12.05
C THR A 73 -6.53 7.39 -12.52
N ASP A 74 -6.94 8.34 -13.33
CA ASP A 74 -8.34 8.51 -13.76
C ASP A 74 -9.30 8.66 -12.56
N ARG A 75 -8.79 9.29 -11.46
CA ARG A 75 -9.51 9.49 -10.21
C ARG A 75 -9.50 10.95 -9.78
N PRO A 76 -10.63 11.47 -9.30
CA PRO A 76 -10.71 12.85 -8.83
C PRO A 76 -9.94 13.02 -7.51
N LEU A 77 -9.28 14.17 -7.38
CA LEU A 77 -8.94 14.72 -6.08
C LEU A 77 -10.24 15.17 -5.42
N VAL A 78 -10.46 14.85 -4.15
CA VAL A 78 -11.69 15.23 -3.42
C VAL A 78 -11.36 16.03 -2.17
N ASP A 79 -12.19 17.03 -1.89
CA ASP A 79 -12.12 17.88 -0.69
C ASP A 79 -13.04 17.35 0.42
N GLY A 80 -12.96 17.93 1.59
CA GLY A 80 -13.85 17.61 2.70
C GLY A 80 -13.42 16.40 3.53
N ASN A 81 -12.17 15.95 3.42
CA ASN A 81 -11.71 14.77 4.15
C ASN A 81 -11.09 15.11 5.51
N ALA A 82 -11.16 14.14 6.42
CA ALA A 82 -10.37 14.07 7.64
C ALA A 82 -9.54 12.80 7.62
N ILE A 83 -8.22 12.93 7.73
CA ILE A 83 -7.25 11.84 7.71
C ILE A 83 -6.43 11.90 8.99
N GLU A 84 -6.44 10.81 9.74
CA GLU A 84 -5.76 10.67 11.02
C GLU A 84 -4.73 9.54 10.94
N PRO A 85 -3.44 9.84 11.13
CA PRO A 85 -2.40 8.82 11.18
C PRO A 85 -2.39 8.13 12.55
N LEU A 86 -2.35 6.79 12.53
CA LEU A 86 -2.39 5.92 13.70
C LEU A 86 -1.06 5.17 13.85
N ALA A 87 -0.45 5.24 15.03
CA ALA A 87 0.83 4.63 15.30
C ALA A 87 0.65 3.13 15.63
N GLY A 88 0.76 2.28 14.61
CA GLY A 88 0.71 0.83 14.77
C GLY A 88 -0.67 0.28 15.14
N GLY A 89 -0.67 -0.98 15.55
CA GLY A 89 -1.88 -1.65 16.03
C GLY A 89 -2.37 -1.12 17.37
N ASP A 90 -1.49 -0.52 18.16
CA ASP A 90 -1.81 0.02 19.47
C ASP A 90 -2.89 1.10 19.38
N GLU A 91 -2.81 1.98 18.37
CA GLU A 91 -3.84 3.00 18.12
C GLU A 91 -4.90 2.53 17.11
N ALA A 92 -4.48 1.78 16.08
CA ALA A 92 -5.38 1.43 14.99
C ALA A 92 -6.40 0.35 15.37
N TYR A 93 -6.00 -0.73 16.04
CA TYR A 93 -6.91 -1.83 16.31
C TYR A 93 -8.08 -1.49 17.24
N PRO A 94 -7.87 -0.75 18.35
CA PRO A 94 -9.01 -0.30 19.15
C PRO A 94 -10.03 0.53 18.36
N LEU A 95 -9.57 1.44 17.50
CA LEU A 95 -10.44 2.28 16.66
C LEU A 95 -11.14 1.47 15.55
N MET A 96 -10.45 0.51 14.94
CA MET A 96 -11.06 -0.40 13.96
C MET A 96 -12.12 -1.29 14.60
N LEU A 97 -11.85 -1.87 15.77
CA LEU A 97 -12.80 -2.69 16.53
C LEU A 97 -14.02 -1.87 16.96
N ALA A 98 -13.81 -0.64 17.46
CA ALA A 98 -14.90 0.26 17.81
C ALA A 98 -15.77 0.62 16.58
N ALA A 99 -15.15 0.86 15.42
CA ALA A 99 -15.89 1.10 14.19
C ALA A 99 -16.72 -0.12 13.77
N ILE A 100 -16.16 -1.35 13.85
CA ILE A 100 -16.87 -2.60 13.57
C ILE A 100 -18.05 -2.79 14.54
N ASP A 101 -17.85 -2.53 15.82
CA ASP A 101 -18.90 -2.68 16.83
C ASP A 101 -20.01 -1.62 16.70
N SER A 102 -19.71 -0.43 16.14
CA SER A 102 -20.71 0.62 15.87
C SER A 102 -21.41 0.50 14.53
N ALA A 103 -20.98 -0.42 13.65
CA ALA A 103 -21.55 -0.62 12.32
C ALA A 103 -23.04 -0.91 12.35
N THR A 104 -23.80 -0.29 11.43
CA THR A 104 -25.25 -0.41 11.30
C THR A 104 -25.72 -0.95 9.95
N ARG A 105 -24.93 -0.80 8.88
CA ARG A 105 -25.31 -1.22 7.52
C ARG A 105 -24.33 -2.23 6.94
N THR A 106 -23.08 -1.84 6.74
CA THR A 106 -22.10 -2.64 6.00
C THR A 106 -20.70 -2.59 6.61
N ILE A 107 -19.97 -3.70 6.47
CA ILE A 107 -18.54 -3.77 6.75
C ILE A 107 -17.85 -4.46 5.57
N GLY A 108 -16.93 -3.76 4.91
CA GLY A 108 -16.01 -4.30 3.92
C GLY A 108 -14.60 -4.35 4.51
N LEU A 109 -14.03 -5.55 4.65
CA LEU A 109 -12.67 -5.73 5.17
C LEU A 109 -11.82 -6.53 4.17
N ALA A 110 -10.73 -5.94 3.69
CA ALA A 110 -9.70 -6.63 2.93
C ALA A 110 -8.37 -6.61 3.68
N SER A 111 -7.71 -7.77 3.80
CA SER A 111 -6.39 -7.87 4.44
C SER A 111 -5.50 -8.88 3.71
N TYR A 112 -4.22 -8.54 3.53
CA TYR A 112 -3.25 -9.48 2.99
C TYR A 112 -3.00 -10.63 3.98
N ILE A 113 -2.62 -10.29 5.22
CA ILE A 113 -2.47 -11.26 6.31
C ILE A 113 -3.57 -11.00 7.35
N PHE A 114 -4.32 -12.04 7.65
CA PHE A 114 -5.27 -12.08 8.75
C PHE A 114 -5.02 -13.38 9.51
N ASP A 115 -4.20 -13.29 10.56
CA ASP A 115 -3.75 -14.45 11.31
C ASP A 115 -4.84 -14.99 12.27
N ASN A 116 -4.87 -16.30 12.49
CA ASN A 116 -5.67 -16.92 13.54
C ASN A 116 -4.91 -16.93 14.86
N ASP A 117 -4.57 -15.73 15.33
CA ASP A 117 -3.92 -15.47 16.60
C ASP A 117 -4.87 -14.72 17.56
N PRO A 118 -4.46 -14.35 18.78
CA PRO A 118 -5.33 -13.63 19.72
C PRO A 118 -5.94 -12.36 19.12
N THR A 119 -5.16 -11.55 18.41
CA THR A 119 -5.63 -10.32 17.75
C THR A 119 -6.63 -10.61 16.64
N GLY A 120 -6.32 -11.56 15.76
CA GLY A 120 -7.24 -11.95 14.68
C GLY A 120 -8.57 -12.50 15.20
N ARG A 121 -8.56 -13.25 16.31
CA ARG A 121 -9.77 -13.73 16.94
C ARG A 121 -10.64 -12.61 17.52
N LEU A 122 -10.04 -11.55 18.09
CA LEU A 122 -10.79 -10.37 18.53
C LEU A 122 -11.52 -9.70 17.36
N PHE A 123 -10.87 -9.55 16.20
CA PHE A 123 -11.51 -9.06 14.99
C PHE A 123 -12.62 -10.01 14.50
N ALA A 124 -12.37 -11.32 14.48
CA ALA A 124 -13.38 -12.30 14.08
C ALA A 124 -14.61 -12.28 15.02
N ASP A 125 -14.41 -12.06 16.31
CA ASP A 125 -15.49 -11.92 17.30
C ASP A 125 -16.30 -10.64 17.05
N ALA A 126 -15.65 -9.50 16.80
CA ALA A 126 -16.31 -8.24 16.50
C ALA A 126 -17.13 -8.31 15.20
N LEU A 127 -16.55 -8.87 14.12
CA LEU A 127 -17.23 -9.08 12.84
C LEU A 127 -18.42 -10.03 12.99
N GLY A 128 -18.27 -11.10 13.78
CA GLY A 128 -19.38 -12.02 14.09
C GLY A 128 -20.49 -11.35 14.90
N ARG A 129 -20.16 -10.44 15.84
CA ARG A 129 -21.18 -9.64 16.53
C ARG A 129 -21.93 -8.72 15.56
N ALA A 130 -21.21 -8.05 14.65
CA ALA A 130 -21.82 -7.21 13.63
C ALA A 130 -22.77 -7.98 12.72
N ALA A 131 -22.34 -9.17 12.23
CA ALA A 131 -23.19 -10.05 11.41
C ALA A 131 -24.47 -10.47 12.15
N ARG A 132 -24.38 -10.83 13.44
CA ARG A 132 -25.57 -11.15 14.26
C ARG A 132 -26.50 -9.96 14.49
N ARG A 133 -26.02 -8.72 14.40
CA ARG A 133 -26.88 -7.51 14.42
C ARG A 133 -27.58 -7.24 13.10
N GLY A 134 -27.30 -8.04 12.06
CA GLY A 134 -27.86 -7.85 10.72
C GLY A 134 -27.02 -6.97 9.80
N VAL A 135 -25.79 -6.59 10.22
CA VAL A 135 -24.85 -5.85 9.36
C VAL A 135 -24.35 -6.75 8.22
N GLU A 136 -24.33 -6.24 7.00
CA GLU A 136 -23.77 -6.95 5.86
C GLU A 136 -22.24 -6.94 5.93
N VAL A 137 -21.66 -8.03 6.44
CA VAL A 137 -20.21 -8.18 6.59
C VAL A 137 -19.64 -8.95 5.43
N ARG A 138 -18.61 -8.38 4.78
CA ARG A 138 -17.82 -9.00 3.72
C ARG A 138 -16.34 -8.93 4.06
N VAL A 139 -15.67 -10.08 4.13
CA VAL A 139 -14.24 -10.19 4.46
C VAL A 139 -13.50 -10.84 3.31
N LEU A 140 -12.48 -10.16 2.79
CA LEU A 140 -11.61 -10.64 1.73
C LEU A 140 -10.20 -10.84 2.28
N VAL A 141 -9.68 -12.07 2.22
CA VAL A 141 -8.33 -12.38 2.66
C VAL A 141 -7.53 -12.92 1.47
N ASP A 142 -6.27 -12.50 1.32
CA ASP A 142 -5.40 -13.04 0.27
C ASP A 142 -5.22 -14.56 0.42
N GLY A 143 -5.23 -15.28 -0.70
CA GLY A 143 -5.19 -16.74 -0.70
C GLY A 143 -3.92 -17.35 -0.09
N ILE A 144 -2.76 -16.69 -0.21
CA ILE A 144 -1.51 -17.09 0.46
C ILE A 144 -1.44 -16.48 1.86
N GLY A 145 -1.78 -15.19 2.01
CA GLY A 145 -1.77 -14.50 3.28
C GLY A 145 -2.65 -15.15 4.35
N SER A 146 -3.74 -15.81 3.94
CA SER A 146 -4.60 -16.59 4.83
C SER A 146 -3.98 -17.90 5.37
N SER A 147 -2.84 -18.32 4.82
CA SER A 147 -2.19 -19.60 5.14
C SER A 147 -0.98 -19.46 6.07
N TYR A 148 -0.69 -18.24 6.55
CA TYR A 148 0.41 -18.02 7.50
C TYR A 148 0.16 -18.64 8.89
N THR A 149 -1.11 -18.84 9.26
CA THR A 149 -1.49 -19.54 10.48
C THR A 149 -2.41 -20.74 10.18
N PHE A 150 -2.25 -21.82 10.93
CA PHE A 150 -3.08 -23.00 10.81
C PHE A 150 -3.77 -23.32 12.16
N PRO A 151 -5.10 -23.59 12.18
CA PRO A 151 -6.04 -23.49 11.05
C PRO A 151 -6.21 -22.02 10.59
N PRO A 152 -6.57 -21.79 9.31
CA PRO A 152 -6.73 -20.43 8.79
C PRO A 152 -7.93 -19.73 9.42
N ILE A 153 -7.84 -18.40 9.58
CA ILE A 153 -8.88 -17.56 10.20
C ILE A 153 -10.21 -17.62 9.44
N THR A 154 -10.19 -17.95 8.15
CA THR A 154 -11.40 -18.02 7.32
C THR A 154 -12.44 -19.02 7.86
N GLY A 155 -11.98 -20.15 8.42
CA GLY A 155 -12.89 -21.11 9.09
C GLY A 155 -13.52 -20.54 10.36
N VAL A 156 -12.78 -19.77 11.13
CA VAL A 156 -13.27 -19.10 12.35
C VAL A 156 -14.31 -18.05 12.00
N LEU A 157 -14.05 -17.23 10.98
CA LEU A 157 -14.98 -16.20 10.47
C LEU A 157 -16.29 -16.83 9.98
N ALA A 158 -16.20 -17.88 9.14
CA ALA A 158 -17.37 -18.59 8.63
C ALA A 158 -18.22 -19.21 9.76
N ALA A 159 -17.58 -19.80 10.76
CA ALA A 159 -18.27 -20.37 11.94
C ALA A 159 -19.01 -19.30 12.78
N LYS A 160 -18.64 -18.02 12.65
CA LYS A 160 -19.30 -16.87 13.30
C LYS A 160 -20.37 -16.21 12.42
N GLY A 161 -20.68 -16.79 11.25
CA GLY A 161 -21.67 -16.26 10.30
C GLY A 161 -21.15 -15.10 9.45
N VAL A 162 -19.84 -14.89 9.40
CA VAL A 162 -19.22 -13.87 8.56
C VAL A 162 -18.98 -14.43 7.16
N ARG A 163 -19.44 -13.73 6.13
CA ARG A 163 -19.15 -14.07 4.75
C ARG A 163 -17.70 -13.69 4.41
N VAL A 164 -16.88 -14.71 4.13
CA VAL A 164 -15.44 -14.54 3.88
C VAL A 164 -15.07 -15.26 2.58
N GLU A 165 -14.29 -14.54 1.76
CA GLU A 165 -13.75 -15.08 0.51
C GLU A 165 -12.21 -14.98 0.47
N ARG A 166 -11.58 -15.83 -0.36
CA ARG A 166 -10.15 -15.81 -0.59
C ARG A 166 -9.84 -15.22 -1.95
N PHE A 167 -9.03 -14.18 -1.96
CA PHE A 167 -8.57 -13.60 -3.21
C PHE A 167 -7.52 -14.51 -3.86
N LEU A 168 -7.78 -15.01 -5.07
CA LEU A 168 -6.93 -15.94 -5.84
C LEU A 168 -6.40 -17.11 -4.97
N PRO A 169 -7.29 -17.98 -4.46
CA PRO A 169 -6.87 -19.13 -3.68
C PRO A 169 -6.05 -20.08 -4.53
N THR A 170 -4.85 -20.44 -4.08
CA THR A 170 -3.98 -21.40 -4.75
C THR A 170 -3.91 -22.67 -3.94
N SER A 171 -4.63 -23.72 -4.39
CA SER A 171 -4.55 -25.05 -3.77
C SER A 171 -3.19 -25.70 -4.03
N VAL A 172 -2.57 -25.40 -5.19
CA VAL A 172 -1.24 -25.85 -5.58
C VAL A 172 -0.51 -24.69 -6.27
N PRO A 173 0.42 -24.00 -5.61
CA PRO A 173 1.07 -22.78 -6.14
C PRO A 173 1.78 -22.97 -7.48
N ILE A 174 2.29 -24.17 -7.77
CA ILE A 174 3.08 -24.47 -8.97
C ILE A 174 2.23 -24.52 -10.24
N TYR A 175 0.93 -24.86 -10.14
CA TYR A 175 0.06 -25.02 -11.30
C TYR A 175 -0.79 -23.81 -11.67
N PHE A 176 -0.74 -22.73 -10.86
CA PHE A 176 -1.52 -21.54 -11.16
C PHE A 176 -0.67 -20.41 -11.73
N PRO A 177 -0.96 -19.95 -12.96
CA PRO A 177 -0.28 -18.79 -13.57
C PRO A 177 -0.36 -17.52 -12.72
N TYR A 178 -1.23 -17.51 -11.71
CA TYR A 178 -1.57 -16.39 -10.85
C TYR A 178 -0.98 -16.48 -9.44
N ALA A 179 -0.15 -17.52 -9.18
CA ALA A 179 0.44 -17.72 -7.85
C ALA A 179 1.28 -16.55 -7.33
N ASN A 180 1.79 -15.70 -8.23
CA ASN A 180 2.59 -14.52 -7.89
C ASN A 180 1.76 -13.27 -7.63
N LEU A 181 0.45 -13.27 -7.92
CA LEU A 181 -0.40 -12.10 -7.74
C LEU A 181 -1.08 -12.14 -6.40
N ARG A 182 -1.02 -11.03 -5.70
CA ARG A 182 -1.52 -10.93 -4.33
C ARG A 182 -2.37 -9.68 -4.15
N ASN A 183 -3.44 -9.81 -3.42
CA ASN A 183 -4.13 -8.66 -2.88
C ASN A 183 -3.40 -8.19 -1.63
N HIS A 184 -2.57 -7.16 -1.81
CA HIS A 184 -1.78 -6.60 -0.72
C HIS A 184 -2.44 -5.39 -0.06
N ARG A 185 -3.67 -5.06 -0.45
CA ARG A 185 -4.47 -3.98 0.14
C ARG A 185 -4.86 -4.30 1.58
N LYS A 186 -4.89 -3.28 2.41
CA LYS A 186 -5.42 -3.31 3.76
C LYS A 186 -6.48 -2.24 3.83
N ILE A 187 -7.72 -2.65 3.75
CA ILE A 187 -8.88 -1.76 3.68
C ILE A 187 -9.93 -2.26 4.66
N LEU A 188 -10.41 -1.38 5.54
CA LEU A 188 -11.65 -1.55 6.27
C LEU A 188 -12.54 -0.36 5.93
N VAL A 189 -13.76 -0.61 5.49
CA VAL A 189 -14.79 0.42 5.31
C VAL A 189 -16.01 0.02 6.11
N VAL A 190 -16.50 0.95 6.93
CA VAL A 190 -17.69 0.77 7.76
C VAL A 190 -18.75 1.77 7.34
N ASP A 191 -19.93 1.27 7.03
CA ASP A 191 -21.14 2.04 6.63
C ASP A 191 -20.92 3.05 5.49
N GLY A 192 -19.86 2.86 4.68
CA GLY A 192 -19.45 3.81 3.66
C GLY A 192 -18.96 5.16 4.18
N ALA A 193 -18.82 5.35 5.49
CA ALA A 193 -18.54 6.63 6.16
C ALA A 193 -17.16 6.69 6.80
N VAL A 194 -16.68 5.57 7.32
CA VAL A 194 -15.36 5.48 7.96
C VAL A 194 -14.49 4.46 7.25
N GLY A 195 -13.31 4.87 6.82
CA GLY A 195 -12.31 4.03 6.18
C GLY A 195 -11.04 3.90 7.00
N PHE A 196 -10.36 2.75 6.86
CA PHE A 196 -9.00 2.54 7.36
C PHE A 196 -8.15 1.95 6.25
N THR A 197 -6.92 2.44 6.10
CA THR A 197 -5.93 1.91 5.16
C THR A 197 -4.50 2.21 5.63
N GLY A 198 -3.52 1.53 5.04
CA GLY A 198 -2.10 1.68 5.39
C GLY A 198 -1.34 0.37 5.25
N GLY A 199 -0.25 0.21 6.00
CA GLY A 199 0.61 -0.97 5.93
C GLY A 199 0.17 -2.13 6.83
N LEU A 200 -0.72 -1.88 7.81
CA LEU A 200 -1.01 -2.77 8.93
C LEU A 200 -1.81 -4.01 8.50
N ASN A 201 -1.29 -5.20 8.79
CA ASN A 201 -2.04 -6.46 8.69
C ASN A 201 -2.77 -6.76 10.02
N ILE A 202 -3.71 -7.70 10.03
CA ILE A 202 -4.40 -8.11 11.27
C ILE A 202 -3.67 -9.30 11.88
N ARG A 203 -2.79 -9.02 12.82
CA ARG A 203 -1.98 -10.03 13.54
C ARG A 203 -1.40 -9.48 14.83
N GLU A 204 -1.11 -10.36 15.79
CA GLU A 204 -0.55 -10.01 17.10
C GLU A 204 0.75 -9.23 17.00
N GLY A 205 1.64 -9.57 16.05
CA GLY A 205 2.92 -8.90 15.85
C GLY A 205 2.83 -7.38 15.67
N CYS A 206 1.70 -6.87 15.21
CA CYS A 206 1.46 -5.45 15.00
C CYS A 206 0.87 -4.72 16.23
N TRP A 207 0.55 -5.42 17.33
CA TRP A 207 0.03 -4.85 18.58
C TRP A 207 1.14 -4.84 19.63
N LEU A 208 1.94 -3.78 19.67
CA LEU A 208 3.18 -3.73 20.44
C LEU A 208 2.96 -3.72 21.94
N GLU A 209 1.86 -3.12 22.43
CA GLU A 209 1.49 -3.13 23.85
C GLU A 209 1.29 -4.55 24.41
N HIS A 210 0.90 -5.50 23.56
CA HIS A 210 0.79 -6.92 23.93
C HIS A 210 2.13 -7.66 23.97
N ARG A 211 3.25 -6.96 23.73
CA ARG A 211 4.62 -7.49 23.75
C ARG A 211 4.78 -8.76 22.89
N PRO A 212 4.42 -8.70 21.60
CA PRO A 212 4.45 -9.87 20.74
C PRO A 212 5.87 -10.39 20.55
N ARG A 213 5.99 -11.69 20.26
CA ARG A 213 7.28 -12.35 20.02
C ARG A 213 8.03 -11.76 18.82
N TYR A 214 7.31 -11.36 17.79
CA TYR A 214 7.84 -10.76 16.54
C TYR A 214 7.20 -9.39 16.31
N PRO A 215 7.67 -8.35 17.01
CA PRO A 215 7.07 -7.03 16.94
C PRO A 215 7.30 -6.37 15.57
N VAL A 216 6.23 -5.77 15.04
CA VAL A 216 6.22 -5.03 13.77
C VAL A 216 5.66 -3.64 14.03
N ARG A 217 6.43 -2.61 13.72
CA ARG A 217 5.96 -1.22 13.74
C ARG A 217 5.43 -0.87 12.36
N ASP A 218 4.30 -0.17 12.33
CA ASP A 218 3.68 0.29 11.08
C ASP A 218 2.90 1.60 11.34
N THR A 219 2.44 2.25 10.28
CA THR A 219 1.51 3.36 10.35
C THR A 219 0.24 3.01 9.58
N HIS A 220 -0.91 3.22 10.22
CA HIS A 220 -2.21 3.06 9.60
C HIS A 220 -2.96 4.39 9.61
N PHE A 221 -4.05 4.51 8.88
CA PHE A 221 -4.76 5.77 8.75
C PHE A 221 -6.26 5.54 8.87
N ARG A 222 -6.93 6.38 9.67
CA ARG A 222 -8.38 6.50 9.68
C ARG A 222 -8.79 7.63 8.74
N LEU A 223 -9.74 7.36 7.86
CA LEU A 223 -10.25 8.29 6.86
C LEU A 223 -11.75 8.49 7.05
N ARG A 224 -12.21 9.72 6.88
CA ARG A 224 -13.62 10.09 6.84
C ARG A 224 -13.83 11.15 5.75
N GLY A 225 -15.04 11.24 5.22
CA GLY A 225 -15.39 12.14 4.11
C GLY A 225 -15.30 11.46 2.75
N PRO A 226 -15.38 12.22 1.65
CA PRO A 226 -15.54 11.68 0.28
C PRO A 226 -14.46 10.69 -0.17
N ILE A 227 -13.26 10.74 0.39
CA ILE A 227 -12.18 9.77 0.10
C ILE A 227 -12.58 8.33 0.41
N VAL A 228 -13.50 8.11 1.37
CA VAL A 228 -13.97 6.77 1.75
C VAL A 228 -14.70 6.09 0.61
N ALA A 229 -15.35 6.84 -0.28
CA ALA A 229 -15.98 6.30 -1.49
C ALA A 229 -14.94 5.62 -2.41
N GLN A 230 -13.73 6.18 -2.51
CA GLN A 230 -12.68 5.59 -3.34
C GLN A 230 -12.08 4.31 -2.71
N LEU A 231 -12.08 4.20 -1.37
CA LEU A 231 -11.73 2.95 -0.69
C LEU A 231 -12.82 1.89 -0.90
N LEU A 232 -14.08 2.29 -0.72
CA LEU A 232 -15.23 1.39 -0.89
C LEU A 232 -15.30 0.83 -2.30
N GLU A 233 -15.10 1.68 -3.31
CA GLU A 233 -15.07 1.27 -4.72
C GLU A 233 -14.01 0.16 -4.93
N VAL A 234 -12.79 0.36 -4.44
CA VAL A 234 -11.72 -0.63 -4.59
C VAL A 234 -12.04 -1.93 -3.85
N PHE A 235 -12.63 -1.86 -2.66
CA PHE A 235 -13.06 -3.03 -1.93
C PHE A 235 -14.17 -3.80 -2.69
N THR A 236 -15.19 -3.10 -3.18
CA THR A 236 -16.32 -3.74 -3.89
C THR A 236 -15.90 -4.36 -5.22
N GLU A 237 -14.92 -3.75 -5.92
CA GLU A 237 -14.30 -4.34 -7.11
C GLU A 237 -13.55 -5.64 -6.79
N ASP A 238 -12.72 -5.63 -5.74
CA ASP A 238 -11.95 -6.80 -5.32
C ASP A 238 -12.87 -7.94 -4.84
N TRP A 239 -13.94 -7.59 -4.11
CA TRP A 239 -14.95 -8.54 -3.69
C TRP A 239 -15.68 -9.13 -4.89
N GLY A 240 -16.17 -8.29 -5.79
CA GLY A 240 -16.85 -8.73 -7.01
C GLY A 240 -15.99 -9.66 -7.87
N PHE A 241 -14.67 -9.42 -7.90
CA PHE A 241 -13.72 -10.30 -8.58
C PHE A 241 -13.58 -11.67 -7.88
N ALA A 242 -13.49 -11.68 -6.55
CA ALA A 242 -13.21 -12.90 -5.77
C ALA A 242 -14.47 -13.75 -5.53
N ALA A 243 -15.61 -13.12 -5.27
CA ALA A 243 -16.86 -13.75 -4.89
C ALA A 243 -17.83 -13.95 -6.07
N GLU A 244 -17.54 -13.35 -7.23
CA GLU A 244 -18.47 -13.25 -8.38
C GLU A 244 -19.84 -12.63 -7.96
N GLU A 245 -19.82 -11.77 -6.94
CA GLU A 245 -20.97 -11.09 -6.37
C GLU A 245 -20.78 -9.57 -6.41
N PRO A 246 -21.61 -8.81 -7.12
CA PRO A 246 -21.57 -7.37 -7.06
C PRO A 246 -22.10 -6.85 -5.71
N LEU A 247 -21.48 -5.79 -5.17
CA LEU A 247 -21.94 -5.06 -3.99
C LEU A 247 -22.43 -3.68 -4.46
N ASP A 248 -23.66 -3.60 -4.98
CA ASP A 248 -24.22 -2.44 -5.66
C ASP A 248 -25.57 -1.95 -5.09
N GLY A 249 -26.03 -2.54 -4.00
CA GLY A 249 -27.27 -2.13 -3.33
C GLY A 249 -27.13 -0.85 -2.47
N PRO A 250 -28.25 -0.24 -2.05
CA PRO A 250 -28.27 0.99 -1.24
C PRO A 250 -27.47 0.91 0.07
N ALA A 251 -27.31 -0.30 0.61
CA ALA A 251 -26.50 -0.51 1.82
C ALA A 251 -25.00 -0.20 1.60
N TRP A 252 -24.51 -0.38 0.37
CA TRP A 252 -23.12 -0.16 -0.04
C TRP A 252 -22.87 1.20 -0.69
N GLU A 253 -23.83 2.14 -0.61
CA GLU A 253 -23.62 3.51 -1.04
C GLU A 253 -22.70 4.25 -0.07
N PRO A 254 -21.69 5.00 -0.58
CA PRO A 254 -20.78 5.76 0.26
C PRO A 254 -21.49 6.99 0.87
N ASP A 255 -21.02 7.39 2.05
CA ASP A 255 -21.34 8.69 2.63
C ASP A 255 -20.37 9.76 2.08
N LEU A 256 -20.89 10.70 1.33
CA LEU A 256 -20.12 11.77 0.70
C LEU A 256 -20.08 13.07 1.51
N HIS A 257 -20.66 13.10 2.73
CA HIS A 257 -20.65 14.30 3.55
C HIS A 257 -19.21 14.67 3.97
N PRO A 258 -18.86 15.95 3.89
CA PRO A 258 -17.56 16.42 4.37
C PRO A 258 -17.36 16.11 5.87
N ALA A 259 -16.18 15.63 6.23
CA ALA A 259 -15.76 15.33 7.60
C ALA A 259 -14.58 16.18 8.07
N GLY A 260 -14.04 17.01 7.19
CA GLY A 260 -12.88 17.87 7.41
C GLY A 260 -12.64 18.78 6.21
N THR A 261 -11.37 19.16 6.01
CA THR A 261 -10.97 20.11 4.96
C THR A 261 -9.81 19.62 4.11
N MET A 262 -9.36 18.36 4.29
CA MET A 262 -8.19 17.85 3.59
C MET A 262 -8.51 17.45 2.15
N LEU A 263 -7.59 17.76 1.24
CA LEU A 263 -7.62 17.29 -0.13
C LEU A 263 -6.93 15.93 -0.22
N ALA A 264 -7.62 14.93 -0.77
CA ALA A 264 -7.08 13.58 -0.88
C ALA A 264 -7.53 12.86 -2.15
N ARG A 265 -6.75 11.87 -2.60
CA ARG A 265 -7.06 10.99 -3.71
C ARG A 265 -6.53 9.59 -3.45
N GLY A 266 -7.32 8.59 -3.78
CA GLY A 266 -6.90 7.19 -3.79
C GLY A 266 -6.13 6.86 -5.07
N ILE A 267 -5.00 6.20 -4.91
CA ILE A 267 -4.15 5.73 -6.01
C ILE A 267 -4.20 4.20 -5.97
N ARG A 268 -5.06 3.65 -6.81
CA ARG A 268 -5.16 2.21 -7.03
C ARG A 268 -4.22 1.79 -8.14
N TYR A 269 -3.48 0.73 -7.94
CA TYR A 269 -2.67 0.11 -8.99
C TYR A 269 -2.54 -1.40 -8.78
N GLY A 270 -2.14 -2.09 -9.85
CA GLY A 270 -2.03 -3.55 -9.83
C GLY A 270 -1.74 -4.13 -11.21
N PRO A 271 -1.61 -5.47 -11.28
CA PRO A 271 -1.31 -6.18 -12.53
C PRO A 271 -2.44 -6.09 -13.56
N ASP A 272 -3.63 -5.71 -13.15
CA ASP A 272 -4.82 -5.51 -13.95
C ASP A 272 -4.92 -4.09 -14.52
N ASP A 273 -4.01 -3.20 -14.15
CA ASP A 273 -3.98 -1.83 -14.64
C ASP A 273 -3.62 -1.81 -16.15
N PRO A 274 -4.36 -1.02 -16.98
CA PRO A 274 -3.99 -0.81 -18.38
C PRO A 274 -2.57 -0.28 -18.55
N ASP A 275 -2.14 0.55 -17.59
CA ASP A 275 -0.78 1.09 -17.52
C ASP A 275 -0.03 0.53 -16.31
N ILE A 276 0.71 -0.56 -16.51
CA ILE A 276 1.53 -1.24 -15.47
C ILE A 276 2.61 -0.32 -14.86
N GLY A 277 2.79 0.88 -15.39
CA GLY A 277 3.76 1.87 -14.90
C GLY A 277 3.14 3.00 -14.09
N ARG A 278 1.83 3.03 -13.91
CA ARG A 278 1.07 4.14 -13.32
C ARG A 278 1.67 4.66 -12.02
N ILE A 279 1.88 3.80 -11.03
CA ILE A 279 2.47 4.22 -9.74
C ILE A 279 3.88 4.80 -9.90
N LYS A 280 4.67 4.32 -10.87
CA LYS A 280 6.01 4.86 -11.14
C LYS A 280 5.94 6.29 -11.64
N LEU A 281 4.97 6.61 -12.50
CA LEU A 281 4.76 7.99 -12.96
C LEU A 281 4.40 8.92 -11.79
N VAL A 282 3.55 8.44 -10.87
CA VAL A 282 3.21 9.20 -9.65
C VAL A 282 4.46 9.44 -8.80
N LEU A 283 5.26 8.40 -8.54
CA LEU A 283 6.48 8.52 -7.74
C LEU A 283 7.52 9.44 -8.39
N VAL A 284 7.78 9.26 -9.69
CA VAL A 284 8.71 10.12 -10.45
C VAL A 284 8.20 11.55 -10.47
N GLY A 285 6.90 11.77 -10.69
CA GLY A 285 6.27 13.08 -10.64
C GLY A 285 6.44 13.77 -9.30
N ALA A 286 6.19 13.06 -8.19
CA ALA A 286 6.35 13.58 -6.84
C ALA A 286 7.82 13.94 -6.51
N ILE A 287 8.78 13.07 -6.87
CA ILE A 287 10.22 13.34 -6.71
C ILE A 287 10.64 14.55 -7.54
N THR A 288 10.12 14.69 -8.76
CA THR A 288 10.46 15.81 -9.66
C THR A 288 9.87 17.12 -9.16
N ALA A 289 8.67 17.09 -8.55
CA ALA A 289 8.03 18.26 -7.98
C ALA A 289 8.75 18.80 -6.73
N ALA A 290 9.54 17.99 -6.05
CA ALA A 290 10.25 18.35 -4.83
C ALA A 290 11.19 19.53 -5.02
N GLN A 291 11.16 20.50 -4.07
CA GLN A 291 12.01 21.70 -4.04
C GLN A 291 12.97 21.70 -2.85
N LYS A 292 12.62 21.07 -1.73
CA LYS A 292 13.37 21.10 -0.47
C LYS A 292 13.73 19.71 0.02
N SER A 293 12.75 18.81 0.11
CA SER A 293 12.96 17.50 0.71
C SER A 293 12.07 16.41 0.12
N VAL A 294 12.62 15.21 0.02
CA VAL A 294 11.90 13.95 -0.24
C VAL A 294 12.25 13.00 0.89
N ARG A 295 11.27 12.60 1.67
CA ARG A 295 11.45 11.61 2.74
C ARG A 295 10.61 10.38 2.46
N ILE A 296 11.26 9.22 2.49
CA ILE A 296 10.67 7.92 2.17
C ILE A 296 10.91 6.99 3.33
N MET A 297 9.86 6.30 3.77
CA MET A 297 9.93 5.20 4.70
C MET A 297 9.29 3.97 4.06
N THR A 298 10.04 2.88 3.94
CA THR A 298 9.56 1.64 3.32
C THR A 298 10.29 0.42 3.86
N PRO A 299 9.61 -0.72 4.08
CA PRO A 299 10.27 -1.95 4.53
C PRO A 299 11.15 -2.59 3.43
N TYR A 300 10.78 -2.40 2.17
CA TYR A 300 11.46 -2.98 1.01
C TYR A 300 11.78 -1.88 0.00
N PHE A 301 13.05 -1.82 -0.40
CA PHE A 301 13.54 -0.81 -1.31
C PHE A 301 14.32 -1.48 -2.45
N LEU A 302 13.60 -1.76 -3.53
CA LEU A 302 14.10 -2.36 -4.76
C LEU A 302 13.51 -1.61 -5.98
N PRO A 303 13.64 -0.26 -6.02
CA PRO A 303 13.10 0.54 -7.10
C PRO A 303 13.81 0.25 -8.42
N ASP A 304 13.11 0.49 -9.53
CA ASP A 304 13.72 0.43 -10.85
C ASP A 304 14.65 1.61 -11.13
N ASP A 305 15.33 1.55 -12.27
CA ASP A 305 16.30 2.56 -12.66
C ASP A 305 15.68 3.97 -12.83
N ALA A 306 14.42 4.08 -13.27
CA ALA A 306 13.76 5.37 -13.46
C ALA A 306 13.57 6.09 -12.11
N ILE A 307 13.14 5.38 -11.09
CA ILE A 307 12.99 5.92 -9.72
C ILE A 307 14.36 6.27 -9.13
N CYS A 308 15.37 5.38 -9.28
CA CYS A 308 16.75 5.66 -8.83
C CYS A 308 17.33 6.91 -9.51
N GLN A 309 17.07 7.10 -10.81
CA GLN A 309 17.50 8.30 -11.53
C GLN A 309 16.79 9.54 -11.01
N ALA A 310 15.46 9.50 -10.82
CA ALA A 310 14.70 10.63 -10.31
C ALA A 310 15.18 11.07 -8.92
N LEU A 311 15.40 10.12 -7.98
CA LEU A 311 15.94 10.39 -6.65
C LEU A 311 17.35 11.02 -6.74
N GLY A 312 18.20 10.46 -7.60
CA GLY A 312 19.55 11.01 -7.82
C GLY A 312 19.53 12.43 -8.40
N VAL A 313 18.65 12.70 -9.37
CA VAL A 313 18.49 14.06 -9.95
C VAL A 313 17.99 15.04 -8.89
N ALA A 314 17.02 14.63 -8.05
CA ALA A 314 16.53 15.47 -6.95
C ALA A 314 17.68 15.82 -5.98
N ALA A 315 18.47 14.84 -5.54
CA ALA A 315 19.61 15.06 -4.66
C ALA A 315 20.67 15.98 -5.29
N LEU A 316 21.01 15.80 -6.58
CA LEU A 316 21.96 16.64 -7.32
C LEU A 316 21.45 18.09 -7.53
N ARG A 317 20.13 18.29 -7.52
CA ARG A 317 19.51 19.63 -7.52
C ARG A 317 19.55 20.31 -6.15
N GLY A 318 20.07 19.64 -5.11
CA GLY A 318 20.11 20.16 -3.74
C GLY A 318 18.89 19.83 -2.90
N VAL A 319 17.96 18.96 -3.37
CA VAL A 319 16.85 18.45 -2.58
C VAL A 319 17.38 17.45 -1.56
N GLU A 320 16.99 17.58 -0.29
CA GLU A 320 17.33 16.60 0.73
C GLU A 320 16.53 15.30 0.53
N VAL A 321 17.21 14.23 0.13
CA VAL A 321 16.57 12.91 -0.08
C VAL A 321 16.97 11.96 1.02
N ASP A 322 15.99 11.61 1.90
CA ASP A 322 16.16 10.67 3.00
C ASP A 322 15.33 9.40 2.76
N ILE A 323 15.97 8.24 2.84
CA ILE A 323 15.35 6.93 2.66
C ILE A 323 15.55 6.12 3.94
N VAL A 324 14.46 5.81 4.64
CA VAL A 324 14.47 5.02 5.88
C VAL A 324 14.10 3.58 5.57
N LEU A 325 15.00 2.67 5.92
CA LEU A 325 14.86 1.22 5.75
C LEU A 325 15.03 0.52 7.10
N PRO A 326 14.42 -0.65 7.32
CA PRO A 326 14.65 -1.42 8.55
C PRO A 326 16.08 -1.98 8.59
N GLN A 327 16.75 -1.89 9.74
CA GLN A 327 18.07 -2.47 9.95
C GLN A 327 18.05 -4.00 9.80
N GLN A 328 16.98 -4.63 10.24
CA GLN A 328 16.74 -6.06 10.10
C GLN A 328 15.51 -6.27 9.22
N ASN A 329 15.69 -6.92 8.08
CA ASN A 329 14.59 -7.26 7.19
C ASN A 329 14.02 -8.63 7.59
N ASN A 330 12.70 -8.76 7.57
CA ASN A 330 12.00 -10.03 7.83
C ASN A 330 12.19 -11.04 6.66
N LEU A 331 12.56 -10.57 5.46
CA LEU A 331 12.87 -11.36 4.28
C LEU A 331 14.34 -11.16 3.90
N ALA A 332 15.21 -12.11 4.28
CA ALA A 332 16.66 -12.00 4.08
C ALA A 332 17.03 -11.74 2.61
N LEU A 333 16.36 -12.43 1.66
CA LEU A 333 16.61 -12.30 0.23
C LEU A 333 16.34 -10.87 -0.26
N VAL A 334 15.24 -10.24 0.21
CA VAL A 334 14.91 -8.84 -0.09
C VAL A 334 15.95 -7.89 0.49
N GLY A 335 16.36 -8.12 1.74
CA GLY A 335 17.40 -7.31 2.38
C GLY A 335 18.74 -7.36 1.63
N TRP A 336 19.16 -8.54 1.14
CA TRP A 336 20.37 -8.71 0.34
C TRP A 336 20.27 -8.02 -1.01
N ALA A 337 19.15 -8.21 -1.72
CA ALA A 337 18.89 -7.56 -3.00
C ALA A 337 18.86 -6.03 -2.89
N SER A 338 18.17 -5.50 -1.87
CA SER A 338 18.13 -4.07 -1.55
C SER A 338 19.53 -3.52 -1.30
N THR A 339 20.32 -4.21 -0.45
CA THR A 339 21.71 -3.78 -0.15
C THR A 339 22.58 -3.70 -1.42
N ALA A 340 22.37 -4.60 -2.39
CA ALA A 340 23.10 -4.59 -3.66
C ALA A 340 22.74 -3.38 -4.55
N MET A 341 21.62 -2.69 -4.30
CA MET A 341 21.15 -1.54 -5.10
C MET A 341 21.49 -0.19 -4.49
N LEU A 342 21.75 -0.11 -3.17
CA LEU A 342 21.90 1.17 -2.45
C LEU A 342 22.97 2.10 -3.04
N TRP A 343 24.01 1.57 -3.67
CA TRP A 343 25.05 2.38 -4.31
C TRP A 343 24.50 3.34 -5.38
N GLN A 344 23.38 2.98 -6.03
CA GLN A 344 22.78 3.80 -7.10
C GLN A 344 22.24 5.13 -6.57
N VAL A 345 21.68 5.13 -5.37
CA VAL A 345 21.13 6.34 -4.72
C VAL A 345 22.20 7.02 -3.85
N LEU A 346 23.01 6.26 -3.10
CA LEU A 346 24.07 6.78 -2.25
C LEU A 346 25.14 7.53 -3.06
N GLY A 347 25.53 7.00 -4.23
CA GLY A 347 26.52 7.61 -5.11
C GLY A 347 26.06 8.94 -5.75
N ARG A 348 24.77 9.27 -5.63
CA ARG A 348 24.19 10.54 -6.13
C ARG A 348 23.80 11.52 -5.03
N GLY A 349 24.16 11.22 -3.77
CA GLY A 349 23.92 12.12 -2.64
C GLY A 349 22.63 11.90 -1.87
N CYS A 350 21.83 10.87 -2.20
CA CYS A 350 20.74 10.46 -1.32
C CYS A 350 21.29 9.89 -0.01
N ARG A 351 20.57 10.10 1.09
CA ARG A 351 20.92 9.59 2.42
C ARG A 351 20.06 8.37 2.73
N VAL A 352 20.68 7.28 3.13
CA VAL A 352 19.99 6.04 3.53
C VAL A 352 20.18 5.82 5.02
N TRP A 353 19.10 5.53 5.71
CA TRP A 353 19.04 5.38 7.15
C TRP A 353 18.46 4.02 7.54
N MET A 354 19.12 3.34 8.46
CA MET A 354 18.72 2.01 8.94
C MET A 354 18.02 2.16 10.29
N SER A 355 16.68 2.04 10.31
CA SER A 355 15.90 2.15 11.55
C SER A 355 16.13 0.93 12.46
N PRO A 356 16.31 1.13 13.78
CA PRO A 356 16.50 0.04 14.71
C PRO A 356 15.20 -0.79 14.88
N PRO A 357 15.31 -2.04 15.37
CA PRO A 357 14.15 -2.83 15.76
C PRO A 357 13.18 -2.08 16.68
N PRO A 358 11.88 -2.44 16.67
CA PRO A 358 11.25 -3.53 15.91
C PRO A 358 11.19 -3.26 14.40
N PHE A 359 10.88 -4.32 13.61
CA PHE A 359 10.80 -4.23 12.15
C PHE A 359 9.83 -3.13 11.71
N GLU A 360 10.36 -2.13 10.99
CA GLU A 360 9.60 -1.00 10.49
C GLU A 360 8.95 -1.35 9.16
N HIS A 361 7.62 -1.37 9.12
CA HIS A 361 6.84 -1.80 7.95
C HIS A 361 6.02 -0.68 7.32
N THR A 362 6.17 0.57 7.79
CA THR A 362 5.48 1.76 7.25
C THR A 362 5.83 2.00 5.78
N LYS A 363 4.84 2.39 4.97
CA LYS A 363 4.99 2.85 3.60
C LYS A 363 4.48 4.28 3.53
N LEU A 364 5.43 5.22 3.50
CA LEU A 364 5.16 6.64 3.57
C LEU A 364 6.18 7.40 2.72
N MET A 365 5.70 8.36 1.94
CA MET A 365 6.50 9.35 1.24
C MET A 365 5.97 10.73 1.57
N VAL A 366 6.87 11.67 1.88
CA VAL A 366 6.54 13.08 2.10
C VAL A 366 7.44 13.94 1.23
N VAL A 367 6.86 14.93 0.56
CA VAL A 367 7.55 15.91 -0.27
C VAL A 367 7.33 17.31 0.31
N ASP A 368 8.42 18.00 0.61
CA ASP A 368 8.46 19.39 1.07
C ASP A 368 7.58 19.71 2.29
N ALA A 369 7.21 18.68 3.10
CA ALA A 369 6.23 18.79 4.17
C ALA A 369 4.90 19.43 3.72
N ALA A 370 4.52 19.24 2.47
CA ALA A 370 3.33 19.82 1.85
C ALA A 370 2.46 18.80 1.11
N TRP A 371 3.04 17.69 0.69
CA TRP A 371 2.37 16.56 0.08
C TRP A 371 2.82 15.27 0.74
N ALA A 372 1.90 14.34 0.90
CA ALA A 372 2.22 13.02 1.42
C ALA A 372 1.47 11.92 0.65
N MET A 373 2.10 10.75 0.55
CA MET A 373 1.50 9.52 0.05
C MET A 373 1.77 8.37 1.03
N PHE A 374 0.72 7.64 1.35
CA PHE A 374 0.78 6.50 2.27
C PHE A 374 -0.18 5.39 1.81
N GLY A 375 0.04 4.16 2.27
CA GLY A 375 -0.83 3.05 1.91
C GLY A 375 -0.18 1.68 2.06
N SER A 376 -0.53 0.75 1.16
CA SER A 376 -0.05 -0.63 1.20
C SER A 376 1.21 -0.87 0.36
N GLY A 377 1.54 0.03 -0.57
CA GLY A 377 2.55 -0.19 -1.60
C GLY A 377 3.99 -0.02 -1.14
N ASN A 378 4.81 -1.04 -1.32
CA ASN A 378 6.25 -0.97 -1.11
C ASN A 378 7.00 -0.37 -2.32
N TRP A 379 8.26 -0.04 -2.11
CA TRP A 379 9.16 0.46 -3.16
C TRP A 379 9.96 -0.68 -3.81
N ASP A 380 9.25 -1.71 -4.31
CA ASP A 380 9.81 -2.86 -5.01
C ASP A 380 9.00 -3.20 -6.26
N ASP A 381 9.63 -3.92 -7.20
CA ASP A 381 9.00 -4.31 -8.47
C ASP A 381 7.77 -5.20 -8.27
N ARG A 382 7.77 -6.05 -7.21
CA ARG A 382 6.63 -6.90 -6.91
C ARG A 382 5.40 -6.08 -6.56
N SER A 383 5.55 -5.10 -5.65
CA SER A 383 4.47 -4.21 -5.24
C SER A 383 3.97 -3.36 -6.41
N MET A 384 4.87 -2.89 -7.27
CA MET A 384 4.53 -2.00 -8.38
C MET A 384 3.92 -2.73 -9.59
N ARG A 385 4.06 -4.06 -9.72
CA ARG A 385 3.68 -4.80 -10.93
C ARG A 385 2.82 -6.04 -10.70
N LEU A 386 2.95 -6.70 -9.54
CA LEU A 386 2.35 -8.01 -9.28
C LEU A 386 1.30 -7.98 -8.17
N ASN A 387 1.39 -7.03 -7.25
CA ASN A 387 0.42 -6.89 -6.19
C ASN A 387 -0.71 -5.93 -6.58
N PHE A 388 -1.91 -6.20 -6.09
CA PHE A 388 -2.98 -5.22 -6.03
C PHE A 388 -2.76 -4.36 -4.80
N GLU A 389 -2.54 -3.07 -4.99
CA GLU A 389 -2.19 -2.10 -3.95
C GLU A 389 -3.16 -0.92 -3.94
N PHE A 390 -3.18 -0.20 -2.83
CA PHE A 390 -3.91 1.04 -2.68
C PHE A 390 -3.13 2.01 -1.81
N ASN A 391 -2.85 3.19 -2.36
CA ASN A 391 -2.27 4.31 -1.64
C ASN A 391 -3.26 5.49 -1.62
N VAL A 392 -3.04 6.42 -0.71
CA VAL A 392 -3.73 7.72 -0.66
C VAL A 392 -2.68 8.81 -0.74
N GLU A 393 -2.88 9.77 -1.64
CA GLU A 393 -2.15 11.04 -1.62
C GLU A 393 -2.97 12.13 -0.95
N THR A 394 -2.29 13.09 -0.35
CA THR A 394 -2.91 14.27 0.26
C THR A 394 -2.07 15.52 0.03
N TYR A 395 -2.75 16.66 -0.12
CA TYR A 395 -2.15 17.99 -0.29
C TYR A 395 -2.35 18.87 0.95
N ASP A 396 -2.62 18.27 2.10
CA ASP A 396 -2.76 18.96 3.39
C ASP A 396 -1.40 19.18 4.06
N ARG A 397 -1.02 20.44 4.25
CA ARG A 397 0.27 20.82 4.86
C ARG A 397 0.38 20.41 6.33
N GLY A 398 -0.72 20.48 7.07
CA GLY A 398 -0.73 20.10 8.48
C GLY A 398 -0.41 18.62 8.66
N LEU A 399 -1.11 17.77 7.90
CA LEU A 399 -0.87 16.32 7.90
C LEU A 399 0.52 15.99 7.33
N ALA A 400 0.91 16.60 6.20
CA ALA A 400 2.22 16.34 5.59
C ALA A 400 3.37 16.71 6.53
N ALA A 401 3.30 17.85 7.23
CA ALA A 401 4.29 18.27 8.22
C ALA A 401 4.32 17.34 9.44
N ALA A 402 3.17 16.88 9.92
CA ALA A 402 3.10 15.91 11.00
C ALA A 402 3.74 14.56 10.63
N LEU A 403 3.49 14.08 9.42
CA LEU A 403 4.10 12.85 8.88
C LEU A 403 5.60 13.03 8.63
N ASP A 404 6.02 14.19 8.14
CA ASP A 404 7.43 14.56 8.00
C ASP A 404 8.15 14.52 9.36
N GLY A 405 7.55 15.12 10.39
CA GLY A 405 8.06 15.09 11.76
C GLY A 405 8.24 13.67 12.31
N ARG A 406 7.29 12.77 12.03
CA ARG A 406 7.43 11.34 12.39
C ARG A 406 8.62 10.67 11.70
N ILE A 407 8.84 10.95 10.41
CA ILE A 407 10.03 10.42 9.71
C ILE A 407 11.31 10.99 10.33
N VAL A 408 11.36 12.30 10.62
CA VAL A 408 12.51 12.96 11.27
C VAL A 408 12.80 12.35 12.63
N GLU A 409 11.79 12.04 13.42
CA GLU A 409 11.96 11.32 14.69
C GLU A 409 12.60 9.94 14.49
N VAL A 410 12.18 9.19 13.46
CA VAL A 410 12.79 7.90 13.13
C VAL A 410 14.23 8.09 12.64
N LEU A 411 14.52 9.11 11.85
CA LEU A 411 15.88 9.47 11.43
C LEU A 411 16.80 9.70 12.63
N GLY A 412 16.31 10.42 13.66
CA GLY A 412 17.09 10.73 14.87
C GLY A 412 17.56 9.51 15.65
N ARG A 413 16.90 8.35 15.50
CA ARG A 413 17.30 7.07 16.13
C ARG A 413 17.89 6.06 15.15
N SER A 414 17.98 6.41 13.86
CA SER A 414 18.48 5.54 12.80
C SER A 414 19.98 5.72 12.58
N ARG A 415 20.65 4.67 12.10
CA ARG A 415 22.04 4.72 11.69
C ARG A 415 22.15 5.03 10.20
N ALA A 416 22.95 6.02 9.84
CA ALA A 416 23.26 6.28 8.44
C ALA A 416 23.98 5.07 7.80
N ARG A 417 23.59 4.75 6.57
CA ARG A 417 24.27 3.76 5.73
C ARG A 417 25.04 4.50 4.64
N THR A 418 26.34 4.35 4.60
CA THR A 418 27.20 5.07 3.65
C THR A 418 27.57 4.19 2.45
N LEU A 419 28.05 4.83 1.38
CA LEU A 419 28.62 4.12 0.23
C LEU A 419 29.83 3.28 0.66
N ALA A 420 30.66 3.80 1.56
CA ALA A 420 31.79 3.06 2.13
C ALA A 420 31.36 1.79 2.85
N ASP A 421 30.24 1.81 3.61
CA ASP A 421 29.69 0.60 4.24
C ASP A 421 29.23 -0.44 3.20
N VAL A 422 28.73 0.02 2.05
CA VAL A 422 28.29 -0.86 0.96
C VAL A 422 29.51 -1.48 0.26
N ASP A 423 30.56 -0.70 0.03
CA ASP A 423 31.76 -1.14 -0.68
C ASP A 423 32.69 -2.00 0.19
N ALA A 424 32.72 -1.79 1.50
CA ALA A 424 33.53 -2.55 2.44
C ALA A 424 33.08 -4.01 2.63
N ARG A 425 31.94 -4.44 2.04
CA ARG A 425 31.47 -5.82 2.12
C ARG A 425 32.45 -6.77 1.41
N SER A 426 32.71 -7.93 2.03
CA SER A 426 33.55 -8.98 1.44
C SER A 426 33.00 -9.47 0.09
N LEU A 427 33.87 -9.95 -0.78
CA LEU A 427 33.48 -10.44 -2.12
C LEU A 427 32.37 -11.52 -2.06
N PRO A 428 32.41 -12.54 -1.18
CA PRO A 428 31.33 -13.52 -1.07
C PRO A 428 29.98 -12.89 -0.72
N VAL A 429 29.95 -11.88 0.15
CA VAL A 429 28.73 -11.15 0.53
C VAL A 429 28.20 -10.35 -0.66
N ARG A 430 29.08 -9.64 -1.41
CA ARG A 430 28.69 -8.89 -2.61
C ARG A 430 28.13 -9.81 -3.69
N LEU A 431 28.71 -10.99 -3.88
CA LEU A 431 28.21 -11.99 -4.85
C LEU A 431 26.83 -12.52 -4.42
N ARG A 432 26.66 -12.88 -3.15
CA ARG A 432 25.36 -13.30 -2.61
C ARG A 432 24.28 -12.24 -2.85
N ASP A 433 24.58 -10.99 -2.48
CA ASP A 433 23.66 -9.87 -2.61
C ASP A 433 23.35 -9.58 -4.10
N GLY A 434 24.35 -9.70 -4.98
CA GLY A 434 24.20 -9.59 -6.43
C GLY A 434 23.30 -10.69 -7.02
N VAL A 435 23.47 -11.94 -6.57
CA VAL A 435 22.59 -13.05 -6.96
C VAL A 435 21.16 -12.81 -6.48
N ALA A 436 20.98 -12.35 -5.22
CA ALA A 436 19.66 -12.01 -4.69
C ALA A 436 18.98 -10.92 -5.55
N ARG A 437 19.72 -9.92 -6.04
CA ARG A 437 19.22 -8.88 -6.92
C ARG A 437 18.66 -9.40 -8.24
N LEU A 438 19.14 -10.52 -8.77
CA LEU A 438 18.59 -11.11 -10.01
C LEU A 438 17.13 -11.54 -9.87
N PHE A 439 16.67 -11.74 -8.63
CA PHE A 439 15.28 -12.08 -8.33
C PHE A 439 14.41 -10.85 -8.06
N SER A 440 14.95 -9.62 -8.13
CA SER A 440 14.19 -8.38 -7.87
C SER A 440 12.83 -8.30 -8.57
N PRO A 441 12.63 -8.79 -9.80
CA PRO A 441 11.31 -8.75 -10.45
C PRO A 441 10.21 -9.56 -9.74
N TYR A 442 10.60 -10.42 -8.80
CA TYR A 442 9.71 -11.33 -8.07
C TYR A 442 9.75 -11.15 -6.53
N LEU A 443 10.62 -10.28 -6.04
CA LEU A 443 10.82 -9.98 -4.60
C LEU A 443 9.90 -8.88 -4.10
#